data_239c2f13a90d0145a0e3d66a1e66ffc9
#
_entry.id   239c2f13a90d0145a0e3d66a1e66ffc9
#
_cell.length_a   1.000
_cell.length_b   1.000
_cell.length_c   1.000
_cell.angle_alpha   90.00
_cell.angle_beta   90.00
_cell.angle_gamma   90.00
#
_symmetry.space_group_name_H-M   'P 1'
#
loop_
_entity.id
_entity.type
_entity.pdbx_description
1 polymer ?
#
loop_
_entity_poly.entity_id
_entity_poly.type
_entity_poly.pdbx_seq_one_letter_code
_entity_poly.pdbx_strand_id
1 'polypeptide(L)'
;ETNPEDVEGMRAAEGILTVRGGMTSHAAVVARGMGKPCVAGCGEISIDIKKGVFSAGSCSINEGDYISIDGSTGHVIVGKVPLITPEVSGELRTVLQWADEVRTLGVRTNADTPNDALVARDFGAEGIGLCRTEHMFFGEERIPVVREMIMAETEAARRSALAKLLPMQREDFVGIFRVMEGYPVTIRLLDP
;
A
#
# COMPACT_ATOMS: atom_id res chain seq x y z
N GLU A 1 5.96 -11.88 15.79
CA GLU A 1 5.66 -12.60 14.55
C GLU A 1 4.26 -12.24 14.11
N THR A 2 4.01 -12.12 12.80
CA THR A 2 2.68 -11.83 12.26
C THR A 2 2.14 -13.03 11.49
N ASN A 3 0.81 -13.16 11.51
CA ASN A 3 0.06 -14.20 10.81
C ASN A 3 -0.84 -13.56 9.72
N PRO A 4 -1.40 -14.35 8.79
CA PRO A 4 -2.34 -13.83 7.79
C PRO A 4 -3.56 -13.09 8.37
N GLU A 5 -3.96 -13.41 9.60
CA GLU A 5 -5.06 -12.74 10.30
C GLU A 5 -4.73 -11.31 10.75
N ASP A 6 -3.43 -10.97 10.84
CA ASP A 6 -2.96 -9.66 11.29
C ASP A 6 -2.91 -8.60 10.16
N VAL A 7 -3.24 -8.97 8.93
CA VAL A 7 -3.10 -8.12 7.73
C VAL A 7 -3.85 -6.80 7.85
N GLU A 8 -5.05 -6.79 8.46
CA GLU A 8 -5.80 -5.55 8.67
C GLU A 8 -5.10 -4.62 9.66
N GLY A 9 -4.58 -5.16 10.77
CA GLY A 9 -3.76 -4.41 11.72
C GLY A 9 -2.48 -3.87 11.08
N MET A 10 -1.83 -4.68 10.25
CA MET A 10 -0.65 -4.25 9.47
C MET A 10 -0.98 -3.13 8.48
N ARG A 11 -2.18 -3.15 7.90
CA ARG A 11 -2.66 -2.10 7.00
C ARG A 11 -2.89 -0.78 7.73
N ALA A 12 -3.42 -0.81 8.94
CA ALA A 12 -3.65 0.37 9.76
C ALA A 12 -2.35 0.94 10.38
N ALA A 13 -1.33 0.09 10.60
CA ALA A 13 -0.08 0.51 11.23
C ALA A 13 0.75 1.43 10.34
N GLU A 14 1.46 2.39 10.93
CA GLU A 14 2.44 3.27 10.26
C GLU A 14 3.72 2.51 9.89
N GLY A 15 4.09 1.49 10.67
CA GLY A 15 5.24 0.63 10.45
C GLY A 15 5.11 -0.69 11.19
N ILE A 16 5.96 -1.66 10.84
CA ILE A 16 5.87 -3.02 11.37
C ILE A 16 7.20 -3.39 12.01
N LEU A 17 7.14 -3.82 13.28
CA LEU A 17 8.28 -4.31 14.03
C LEU A 17 7.97 -5.69 14.58
N THR A 18 8.85 -6.68 14.31
CA THR A 18 8.66 -8.04 14.83
C THR A 18 9.92 -8.59 15.48
N VAL A 19 9.73 -9.36 16.54
CA VAL A 19 10.81 -10.07 17.25
C VAL A 19 11.38 -11.20 16.40
N ARG A 20 10.53 -11.91 15.67
CA ARG A 20 10.88 -13.06 14.85
C ARG A 20 10.56 -12.82 13.38
N GLY A 21 11.32 -13.46 12.53
CA GLY A 21 11.17 -13.39 11.09
C GLY A 21 12.44 -12.88 10.41
N GLY A 22 12.40 -12.81 9.10
CA GLY A 22 13.48 -12.31 8.26
C GLY A 22 12.89 -11.64 7.00
N MET A 23 13.71 -11.37 6.00
CA MET A 23 13.29 -10.68 4.76
C MET A 23 12.20 -11.42 3.97
N THR A 24 12.05 -12.73 4.19
CA THR A 24 11.04 -13.58 3.55
C THR A 24 9.87 -13.92 4.47
N SER A 25 9.85 -13.38 5.70
CA SER A 25 8.73 -13.59 6.62
C SER A 25 7.45 -12.93 6.12
N HIS A 26 6.30 -13.41 6.61
CA HIS A 26 5.00 -12.82 6.31
C HIS A 26 4.97 -11.31 6.58
N ALA A 27 5.49 -10.86 7.74
CA ALA A 27 5.59 -9.45 8.08
C ALA A 27 6.34 -8.64 7.02
N ALA A 28 7.52 -9.08 6.61
CA ALA A 28 8.37 -8.36 5.68
C ALA A 28 7.79 -8.32 4.25
N VAL A 29 7.21 -9.45 3.79
CA VAL A 29 6.60 -9.54 2.45
C VAL A 29 5.35 -8.66 2.34
N VAL A 30 4.47 -8.77 3.33
CA VAL A 30 3.21 -7.99 3.34
C VAL A 30 3.48 -6.49 3.53
N ALA A 31 4.38 -6.12 4.47
CA ALA A 31 4.76 -4.72 4.67
C ALA A 31 5.34 -4.08 3.40
N ARG A 32 6.22 -4.82 2.70
CA ARG A 32 6.80 -4.36 1.43
C ARG A 32 5.72 -4.17 0.37
N GLY A 33 4.77 -5.11 0.25
CA GLY A 33 3.63 -4.99 -0.65
C GLY A 33 2.72 -3.80 -0.34
N MET A 34 2.67 -3.37 0.93
CA MET A 34 1.93 -2.20 1.40
C MET A 34 2.74 -0.90 1.36
N GLY A 35 4.02 -0.94 0.97
CA GLY A 35 4.92 0.22 1.00
C GLY A 35 5.22 0.74 2.41
N LYS A 36 5.12 -0.13 3.45
CA LYS A 36 5.32 0.25 4.85
C LYS A 36 6.71 -0.12 5.35
N PRO A 37 7.35 0.73 6.17
CA PRO A 37 8.61 0.40 6.80
C PRO A 37 8.43 -0.84 7.69
N CYS A 38 9.41 -1.75 7.64
CA CYS A 38 9.37 -2.98 8.41
C CYS A 38 10.77 -3.34 8.92
N VAL A 39 10.87 -3.60 10.23
CA VAL A 39 12.02 -4.25 10.85
C VAL A 39 11.57 -5.62 11.35
N ALA A 40 11.99 -6.66 10.65
CA ALA A 40 11.61 -8.03 10.98
C ALA A 40 12.79 -8.80 11.60
N GLY A 41 12.50 -9.54 12.68
CA GLY A 41 13.51 -10.37 13.33
C GLY A 41 14.39 -9.62 14.34
N CYS A 42 13.86 -8.59 14.97
CA CYS A 42 14.54 -7.87 16.05
C CYS A 42 14.55 -8.71 17.34
N GLY A 43 15.40 -9.72 17.39
CA GLY A 43 15.47 -10.72 18.48
C GLY A 43 15.91 -10.16 19.84
N GLU A 44 16.43 -8.93 19.86
CA GLU A 44 16.82 -8.23 21.08
C GLU A 44 15.64 -7.66 21.88
N ILE A 45 14.44 -7.61 21.23
CA ILE A 45 13.23 -7.09 21.88
C ILE A 45 12.50 -8.20 22.63
N SER A 46 12.05 -7.90 23.83
CA SER A 46 11.14 -8.71 24.62
C SER A 46 9.81 -7.96 24.80
N ILE A 47 8.70 -8.61 24.43
CA ILE A 47 7.36 -8.00 24.45
C ILE A 47 6.54 -8.61 25.60
N ASP A 48 6.03 -7.77 26.52
CA ASP A 48 5.04 -8.11 27.54
C ASP A 48 3.68 -7.53 27.14
N ILE A 49 2.88 -8.31 26.42
CA ILE A 49 1.55 -7.89 25.94
C ILE A 49 0.62 -7.49 27.10
N LYS A 50 0.72 -8.19 28.25
CA LYS A 50 -0.16 -7.91 29.40
C LYS A 50 0.10 -6.55 30.02
N LYS A 51 1.35 -6.08 29.97
CA LYS A 51 1.74 -4.78 30.50
C LYS A 51 1.73 -3.69 29.41
N GLY A 52 1.54 -4.02 28.13
CA GLY A 52 1.64 -3.06 27.05
C GLY A 52 3.05 -2.48 26.91
N VAL A 53 4.09 -3.30 27.12
CA VAL A 53 5.48 -2.85 27.12
C VAL A 53 6.35 -3.76 26.28
N PHE A 54 7.28 -3.19 25.55
CA PHE A 54 8.42 -3.95 25.05
C PHE A 54 9.74 -3.36 25.54
N SER A 55 10.76 -4.19 25.68
CA SER A 55 12.07 -3.79 26.16
C SER A 55 13.19 -4.34 25.29
N ALA A 56 14.27 -3.56 25.19
CA ALA A 56 15.53 -3.97 24.56
C ALA A 56 16.70 -3.53 25.46
N GLY A 57 17.41 -4.47 26.03
CA GLY A 57 18.44 -4.20 27.04
C GLY A 57 17.88 -3.41 28.23
N SER A 58 18.41 -2.22 28.49
CA SER A 58 17.95 -1.32 29.55
C SER A 58 16.83 -0.38 29.15
N CYS A 59 16.43 -0.39 27.85
CA CYS A 59 15.40 0.48 27.33
C CYS A 59 14.02 -0.19 27.45
N SER A 60 13.01 0.57 27.90
CA SER A 60 11.62 0.10 28.02
C SER A 60 10.70 1.11 27.34
N ILE A 61 9.82 0.63 26.49
CA ILE A 61 8.90 1.41 25.66
C ILE A 61 7.48 0.95 25.99
N ASN A 62 6.63 1.88 26.38
CA ASN A 62 5.24 1.60 26.71
C ASN A 62 4.33 1.77 25.50
N GLU A 63 3.16 1.18 25.57
CA GLU A 63 2.10 1.45 24.61
C GLU A 63 1.77 2.95 24.58
N GLY A 64 1.74 3.55 23.37
CA GLY A 64 1.55 4.98 23.16
C GLY A 64 2.84 5.78 23.04
N ASP A 65 4.01 5.21 23.39
CA ASP A 65 5.29 5.87 23.17
C ASP A 65 5.65 5.86 21.67
N TYR A 66 6.32 6.93 21.22
CA TYR A 66 6.81 7.01 19.85
C TYR A 66 8.12 6.24 19.68
N ILE A 67 8.16 5.46 18.61
CA ILE A 67 9.38 4.87 18.06
C ILE A 67 9.51 5.21 16.60
N SER A 68 10.72 5.32 16.11
CA SER A 68 11.01 5.42 14.67
C SER A 68 11.75 4.16 14.22
N ILE A 69 11.38 3.62 13.08
CA ILE A 69 12.02 2.43 12.53
C ILE A 69 12.60 2.72 11.15
N ASP A 70 13.79 2.22 10.90
CA ASP A 70 14.46 2.27 9.60
C ASP A 70 14.55 0.85 9.02
N GLY A 71 13.69 0.55 8.06
CA GLY A 71 13.64 -0.75 7.40
C GLY A 71 14.87 -1.05 6.51
N SER A 72 15.66 -0.03 6.14
CA SER A 72 16.85 -0.20 5.32
C SER A 72 18.04 -0.65 6.15
N THR A 73 18.23 -0.07 7.34
CA THR A 73 19.33 -0.39 8.26
C THR A 73 18.95 -1.38 9.35
N GLY A 74 17.65 -1.59 9.58
CA GLY A 74 17.13 -2.41 10.67
C GLY A 74 17.14 -1.70 12.03
N HIS A 75 17.37 -0.41 12.08
CA HIS A 75 17.42 0.35 13.34
C HIS A 75 16.03 0.64 13.89
N VAL A 76 15.91 0.52 15.21
CA VAL A 76 14.75 0.96 16.00
C VAL A 76 15.22 2.06 16.94
N ILE A 77 14.64 3.24 16.81
CA ILE A 77 15.06 4.45 17.52
C ILE A 77 13.92 4.87 18.46
N VAL A 78 14.25 5.12 19.71
CA VAL A 78 13.27 5.63 20.69
C VAL A 78 12.93 7.08 20.37
N GLY A 79 11.65 7.39 20.33
CA GLY A 79 11.14 8.72 20.05
C GLY A 79 10.88 8.99 18.57
N LYS A 80 10.46 10.22 18.30
CA LYS A 80 10.13 10.70 16.95
C LYS A 80 11.34 11.38 16.33
N VAL A 81 11.83 10.85 15.23
CA VAL A 81 12.91 11.46 14.44
C VAL A 81 12.35 12.11 13.16
N PRO A 82 13.03 13.11 12.60
CA PRO A 82 12.69 13.64 11.29
C PRO A 82 12.76 12.53 10.24
N LEU A 83 11.68 12.34 9.47
CA LEU A 83 11.64 11.38 8.38
C LEU A 83 12.05 12.09 7.08
N ILE A 84 12.81 11.37 6.25
CA ILE A 84 13.14 11.81 4.90
C ILE A 84 12.25 11.00 3.95
N THR A 85 11.45 11.69 3.15
CA THR A 85 10.75 11.04 2.05
C THR A 85 11.78 10.58 1.03
N PRO A 86 11.83 9.29 0.66
CA PRO A 86 12.75 8.82 -0.36
C PRO A 86 12.47 9.54 -1.68
N GLU A 87 13.41 10.36 -2.11
CA GLU A 87 13.40 10.94 -3.45
C GLU A 87 14.32 10.11 -4.35
N VAL A 88 13.99 10.08 -5.64
CA VAL A 88 14.89 9.48 -6.63
C VAL A 88 16.19 10.28 -6.60
N SER A 89 17.24 9.71 -5.99
CA SER A 89 18.56 10.37 -5.85
C SER A 89 19.14 10.77 -7.20
N GLY A 90 20.11 11.71 -7.19
CA GLY A 90 20.75 12.15 -8.42
C GLY A 90 21.39 11.01 -9.20
N GLU A 91 22.07 10.09 -8.50
CA GLU A 91 22.68 8.91 -9.14
C GLU A 91 21.63 7.94 -9.70
N LEU A 92 20.58 7.65 -8.95
CA LEU A 92 19.50 6.78 -9.43
C LEU A 92 18.81 7.41 -10.65
N ARG A 93 18.58 8.72 -10.63
CA ARG A 93 18.00 9.45 -11.77
C ARG A 93 18.91 9.33 -13.00
N THR A 94 20.22 9.44 -12.82
CA THR A 94 21.19 9.29 -13.91
C THR A 94 21.15 7.88 -14.51
N VAL A 95 21.09 6.85 -13.66
CA VAL A 95 20.98 5.45 -14.13
C VAL A 95 19.66 5.22 -14.87
N LEU A 96 18.54 5.74 -14.35
CA LEU A 96 17.24 5.65 -15.03
C LEU A 96 17.27 6.38 -16.38
N GLN A 97 17.92 7.53 -16.47
CA GLN A 97 18.06 8.25 -17.74
C GLN A 97 18.86 7.44 -18.76
N TRP A 98 19.98 6.82 -18.37
CA TRP A 98 20.72 5.92 -19.25
C TRP A 98 19.90 4.71 -19.69
N ALA A 99 19.08 4.17 -18.78
CA ALA A 99 18.17 3.09 -19.14
C ALA A 99 17.12 3.57 -20.17
N ASP A 100 16.61 4.78 -20.02
CA ASP A 100 15.62 5.37 -20.96
C ASP A 100 16.22 5.60 -22.35
N GLU A 101 17.51 5.91 -22.46
CA GLU A 101 18.22 6.11 -23.73
C GLU A 101 18.37 4.80 -24.56
N VAL A 102 18.37 3.64 -23.90
CA VAL A 102 18.63 2.34 -24.55
C VAL A 102 17.39 1.42 -24.58
N ARG A 103 16.42 1.64 -23.71
CA ARG A 103 15.20 0.81 -23.68
C ARG A 103 14.36 1.02 -24.94
N THR A 104 13.71 -0.06 -25.40
CA THR A 104 12.77 -0.05 -26.54
C THR A 104 11.34 -0.25 -26.08
N LEU A 105 11.12 -0.68 -24.84
CA LEU A 105 9.80 -0.92 -24.27
C LEU A 105 9.41 0.20 -23.31
N GLY A 106 8.15 0.60 -23.36
CA GLY A 106 7.54 1.48 -22.38
C GLY A 106 7.25 0.73 -21.08
N VAL A 107 7.44 1.42 -19.94
CA VAL A 107 7.16 0.87 -18.61
C VAL A 107 5.78 1.31 -18.17
N ARG A 108 4.89 0.35 -17.91
CA ARG A 108 3.56 0.61 -17.38
C ARG A 108 3.42 -0.04 -16.00
N THR A 109 2.67 0.63 -15.13
CA THR A 109 2.43 0.19 -13.75
C THR A 109 1.04 -0.38 -13.57
N ASN A 110 0.83 -1.03 -12.42
CA ASN A 110 -0.51 -1.30 -11.90
C ASN A 110 -0.92 -0.13 -11.00
N ALA A 111 -2.09 0.45 -11.23
CA ALA A 111 -2.66 1.50 -10.40
C ALA A 111 -4.19 1.41 -10.45
N ASP A 112 -4.82 1.47 -9.29
CA ASP A 112 -6.25 1.26 -9.12
C ASP A 112 -6.95 2.53 -8.60
N THR A 113 -6.18 3.53 -8.14
CA THR A 113 -6.67 4.81 -7.64
C THR A 113 -5.99 6.00 -8.33
N PRO A 114 -6.59 7.21 -8.29
CA PRO A 114 -5.94 8.43 -8.78
C PRO A 114 -4.59 8.70 -8.09
N ASN A 115 -4.47 8.41 -6.80
CA ASN A 115 -3.23 8.59 -6.04
C ASN A 115 -2.14 7.62 -6.48
N ASP A 116 -2.48 6.34 -6.70
CA ASP A 116 -1.52 5.36 -7.23
C ASP A 116 -1.01 5.78 -8.61
N ALA A 117 -1.92 6.30 -9.46
CA ALA A 117 -1.57 6.80 -10.77
C ALA A 117 -0.61 8.00 -10.70
N LEU A 118 -0.83 8.93 -9.74
CA LEU A 118 0.05 10.07 -9.51
C LEU A 118 1.45 9.61 -9.09
N VAL A 119 1.53 8.75 -8.08
CA VAL A 119 2.80 8.17 -7.61
C VAL A 119 3.53 7.46 -8.75
N ALA A 120 2.79 6.68 -9.55
CA ALA A 120 3.36 5.99 -10.70
C ALA A 120 3.96 6.95 -11.74
N ARG A 121 3.27 8.06 -12.02
CA ARG A 121 3.76 9.13 -12.91
C ARG A 121 5.05 9.75 -12.39
N ASP A 122 5.09 10.05 -11.09
CA ASP A 122 6.28 10.64 -10.43
C ASP A 122 7.50 9.71 -10.50
N PHE A 123 7.26 8.39 -10.52
CA PHE A 123 8.30 7.38 -10.76
C PHE A 123 8.59 7.10 -12.24
N GLY A 124 7.98 7.84 -13.17
CA GLY A 124 8.27 7.75 -14.60
C GLY A 124 7.47 6.70 -15.37
N ALA A 125 6.36 6.20 -14.83
CA ALA A 125 5.50 5.29 -15.57
C ALA A 125 4.86 5.95 -16.80
N GLU A 126 4.87 5.23 -17.92
CA GLU A 126 4.35 5.66 -19.23
C GLU A 126 2.94 5.12 -19.51
N GLY A 127 2.23 4.77 -18.48
CA GLY A 127 0.86 4.28 -18.57
C GLY A 127 0.48 3.36 -17.43
N ILE A 128 -0.79 2.98 -17.40
CA ILE A 128 -1.31 1.94 -16.54
C ILE A 128 -1.46 0.66 -17.35
N GLY A 129 -0.71 -0.38 -16.96
CA GLY A 129 -0.76 -1.70 -17.57
C GLY A 129 -1.92 -2.55 -17.06
N LEU A 130 -2.37 -2.27 -15.83
CA LEU A 130 -3.54 -2.91 -15.24
C LEU A 130 -4.16 -2.01 -14.18
N CYS A 131 -5.42 -1.62 -14.40
CA CYS A 131 -6.33 -1.07 -13.40
C CYS A 131 -7.40 -2.12 -13.11
N ARG A 132 -7.48 -2.53 -11.85
CA ARG A 132 -8.38 -3.58 -11.35
C ARG A 132 -9.63 -2.95 -10.78
N THR A 133 -10.74 -3.04 -11.50
CA THR A 133 -12.00 -2.41 -11.07
C THR A 133 -12.56 -3.00 -9.78
N GLU A 134 -12.25 -4.27 -9.47
CA GLU A 134 -12.64 -4.91 -8.22
C GLU A 134 -12.02 -4.25 -6.99
N HIS A 135 -10.80 -3.68 -7.10
CA HIS A 135 -10.16 -2.96 -5.99
C HIS A 135 -10.84 -1.64 -5.66
N MET A 136 -11.52 -1.02 -6.62
CA MET A 136 -12.29 0.21 -6.39
C MET A 136 -13.48 -0.01 -5.44
N PHE A 137 -13.86 -1.25 -5.17
CA PHE A 137 -15.02 -1.60 -4.33
C PHE A 137 -14.67 -1.83 -2.86
N PHE A 138 -13.40 -1.78 -2.48
CA PHE A 138 -12.97 -2.02 -1.09
C PHE A 138 -13.03 -0.80 -0.17
N GLY A 139 -13.49 0.36 -0.63
CA GLY A 139 -13.76 1.50 0.22
C GLY A 139 -14.85 1.19 1.26
N GLU A 140 -14.67 1.64 2.51
CA GLU A 140 -15.61 1.35 3.60
C GLU A 140 -17.06 1.76 3.26
N GLU A 141 -17.24 2.89 2.57
CA GLU A 141 -18.53 3.40 2.12
C GLU A 141 -19.10 2.60 0.94
N ARG A 142 -18.28 1.84 0.22
CA ARG A 142 -18.67 1.07 -0.98
C ARG A 142 -19.03 -0.36 -0.66
N ILE A 143 -18.38 -0.97 0.32
CA ILE A 143 -18.58 -2.38 0.71
C ILE A 143 -20.05 -2.70 0.96
N PRO A 144 -20.86 -1.88 1.71
CA PRO A 144 -22.27 -2.17 1.91
C PRO A 144 -23.06 -2.22 0.61
N VAL A 145 -22.75 -1.31 -0.33
CA VAL A 145 -23.46 -1.22 -1.62
C VAL A 145 -23.06 -2.39 -2.53
N VAL A 146 -21.79 -2.80 -2.50
CA VAL A 146 -21.32 -3.97 -3.24
C VAL A 146 -21.98 -5.25 -2.71
N ARG A 147 -22.10 -5.39 -1.39
CA ARG A 147 -22.84 -6.51 -0.79
C ARG A 147 -24.30 -6.52 -1.23
N GLU A 148 -24.96 -5.34 -1.23
CA GLU A 148 -26.34 -5.18 -1.73
C GLU A 148 -26.44 -5.65 -3.20
N MET A 149 -25.47 -5.27 -4.04
CA MET A 149 -25.42 -5.69 -5.44
C MET A 149 -25.26 -7.21 -5.59
N ILE A 150 -24.35 -7.83 -4.83
CA ILE A 150 -24.06 -9.26 -4.90
C ILE A 150 -25.26 -10.07 -4.40
N MET A 151 -25.86 -9.64 -3.29
CA MET A 151 -26.99 -10.32 -2.65
C MET A 151 -28.35 -10.06 -3.32
N ALA A 152 -28.39 -9.21 -4.34
CA ALA A 152 -29.64 -8.86 -5.03
C ALA A 152 -30.22 -10.09 -5.77
N GLU A 153 -31.41 -10.50 -5.38
CA GLU A 153 -32.14 -11.63 -5.98
C GLU A 153 -32.82 -11.27 -7.31
N THR A 154 -33.09 -9.98 -7.53
CA THR A 154 -33.77 -9.48 -8.72
C THR A 154 -32.89 -8.51 -9.52
N GLU A 155 -33.10 -8.46 -10.83
CA GLU A 155 -32.40 -7.49 -11.69
C GLU A 155 -32.66 -6.04 -11.26
N ALA A 156 -33.90 -5.73 -10.87
CA ALA A 156 -34.26 -4.38 -10.43
C ALA A 156 -33.49 -3.96 -9.17
N ALA A 157 -33.40 -4.85 -8.17
CA ALA A 157 -32.62 -4.59 -6.95
C ALA A 157 -31.13 -4.42 -7.27
N ARG A 158 -30.56 -5.26 -8.13
CA ARG A 158 -29.17 -5.17 -8.55
C ARG A 158 -28.88 -3.86 -9.30
N ARG A 159 -29.75 -3.46 -10.21
CA ARG A 159 -29.65 -2.17 -10.91
C ARG A 159 -29.69 -0.98 -9.95
N SER A 160 -30.53 -1.05 -8.90
CA SER A 160 -30.58 -0.01 -7.86
C SER A 160 -29.27 0.13 -7.11
N ALA A 161 -28.63 -0.98 -6.73
CA ALA A 161 -27.32 -0.97 -6.09
C ALA A 161 -26.23 -0.45 -7.04
N LEU A 162 -26.21 -0.91 -8.29
CA LEU A 162 -25.27 -0.43 -9.30
C LEU A 162 -25.40 1.07 -9.57
N ALA A 163 -26.61 1.62 -9.52
CA ALA A 163 -26.84 3.06 -9.69
C ALA A 163 -26.18 3.90 -8.56
N LYS A 164 -25.98 3.31 -7.38
CA LYS A 164 -25.24 3.95 -6.27
C LYS A 164 -23.73 3.89 -6.49
N LEU A 165 -23.22 2.80 -7.06
CA LEU A 165 -21.78 2.62 -7.33
C LEU A 165 -21.28 3.43 -8.54
N LEU A 166 -22.13 3.62 -9.53
CA LEU A 166 -21.77 4.28 -10.79
C LEU A 166 -21.13 5.67 -10.62
N PRO A 167 -21.65 6.60 -9.80
CA PRO A 167 -21.01 7.90 -9.61
C PRO A 167 -19.64 7.78 -8.95
N MET A 168 -19.47 6.88 -7.97
CA MET A 168 -18.20 6.66 -7.27
C MET A 168 -17.13 6.14 -8.21
N GLN A 169 -17.43 5.11 -8.98
CA GLN A 169 -16.49 4.55 -9.95
C GLN A 169 -16.17 5.52 -11.11
N ARG A 170 -17.16 6.31 -11.52
CA ARG A 170 -16.94 7.37 -12.52
C ARG A 170 -15.93 8.40 -12.00
N GLU A 171 -16.02 8.80 -10.73
CA GLU A 171 -15.09 9.74 -10.12
C GLU A 171 -13.66 9.18 -10.08
N ASP A 172 -13.50 7.90 -9.71
CA ASP A 172 -12.21 7.22 -9.74
C ASP A 172 -11.59 7.25 -11.14
N PHE A 173 -12.35 6.87 -12.17
CA PHE A 173 -11.85 6.89 -13.54
C PHE A 173 -11.52 8.30 -14.04
N VAL A 174 -12.35 9.28 -13.71
CA VAL A 174 -12.06 10.68 -14.06
C VAL A 174 -10.75 11.13 -13.40
N GLY A 175 -10.54 10.77 -12.14
CA GLY A 175 -9.29 11.05 -11.43
C GLY A 175 -8.09 10.38 -12.08
N ILE A 176 -8.18 9.07 -12.37
CA ILE A 176 -7.12 8.31 -13.04
C ILE A 176 -6.81 8.89 -14.42
N PHE A 177 -7.82 9.17 -15.24
CA PHE A 177 -7.61 9.68 -16.58
C PHE A 177 -7.02 11.09 -16.61
N ARG A 178 -7.37 11.95 -15.63
CA ARG A 178 -6.73 13.27 -15.50
C ARG A 178 -5.24 13.15 -15.19
N VAL A 179 -4.88 12.27 -14.27
CA VAL A 179 -3.48 12.03 -13.93
C VAL A 179 -2.73 11.44 -15.12
N MET A 180 -3.35 10.53 -15.84
CA MET A 180 -2.75 9.78 -16.95
C MET A 180 -2.99 10.43 -18.32
N GLU A 181 -3.33 11.72 -18.37
CA GLU A 181 -3.56 12.41 -19.64
C GLU A 181 -2.37 12.24 -20.61
N GLY A 182 -2.66 11.79 -21.83
CA GLY A 182 -1.66 11.47 -22.84
C GLY A 182 -1.02 10.07 -22.74
N TYR A 183 -1.35 9.29 -21.69
CA TYR A 183 -0.81 7.95 -21.48
C TYR A 183 -1.90 6.86 -21.53
N PRO A 184 -1.57 5.65 -22.00
CA PRO A 184 -2.55 4.57 -22.07
C PRO A 184 -2.92 4.05 -20.67
N VAL A 185 -4.21 3.71 -20.52
CA VAL A 185 -4.76 3.08 -19.32
C VAL A 185 -5.46 1.80 -19.72
N THR A 186 -4.95 0.66 -19.26
CA THR A 186 -5.59 -0.65 -19.48
C THR A 186 -6.45 -0.97 -18.26
N ILE A 187 -7.75 -1.15 -18.49
CA ILE A 187 -8.74 -1.42 -17.44
C ILE A 187 -9.20 -2.86 -17.56
N ARG A 188 -9.10 -3.62 -16.48
CA ARG A 188 -9.78 -4.89 -16.35
C ARG A 188 -11.22 -4.64 -15.91
N LEU A 189 -12.16 -5.10 -16.72
CA LEU A 189 -13.57 -5.11 -16.32
C LEU A 189 -13.75 -6.01 -15.11
N LEU A 190 -14.85 -5.80 -14.37
CA LEU A 190 -15.13 -6.56 -13.15
C LEU A 190 -15.05 -8.08 -13.44
N ASP A 191 -14.17 -8.72 -12.71
CA ASP A 191 -13.96 -10.16 -12.68
C ASP A 191 -14.16 -10.63 -11.24
N PRO A 192 -15.39 -11.02 -10.88
CA PRO A 192 -15.76 -11.41 -9.52
C PRO A 192 -15.20 -12.77 -9.10
#